data_1f87beed6dc2d3931a0157045a592bb1
#
_entry.id   1f87beed6dc2d3931a0157045a592bb1
#
_cell.length_a   1.000
_cell.length_b   1.000
_cell.length_c   1.000
_cell.angle_alpha   90.00
_cell.angle_beta   90.00
_cell.angle_gamma   90.00
#
_symmetry.space_group_name_H-M   'P 1'
#
loop_
_entity.id
_entity.type
_entity.pdbx_description
1 polymer ?
#
loop_
_entity_poly.entity_id
_entity_poly.type
_entity_poly.pdbx_seq_one_letter_code
_entity_poly.pdbx_strand_id
1 'polypeptide(L)'
;MNIKLLSGKVYDYVIIVLFLFSVFFVGTFFPNDLVKENIRKETIKHIKAIGSFYEPKIDTSSSDKFIDSMKKCIAYINIDLNKQEQIPTLLIIAQAIVESDYGTSRFAKEGNALFGVRVWSKNGILPLKQDASINWRIKTYHSKCASTKDYIKILNNNHHYSEFRNLRQRTKDPIKLAETLGNYSTSQTYRIEIVRMINKIKDKI
;
A
#
# COMPACT_ATOMS: atom_id res chain seq x y z
N MET A 1 34.39 6.11 62.00
CA MET A 1 33.38 6.30 60.87
C MET A 1 33.53 5.17 59.91
N ASN A 2 32.51 4.32 59.82
CA ASN A 2 32.60 2.98 59.20
C ASN A 2 32.75 3.02 57.68
N ILE A 3 33.92 2.78 57.16
CA ILE A 3 34.26 2.66 55.73
C ILE A 3 33.34 1.65 55.01
N LYS A 4 32.90 0.59 55.69
CA LYS A 4 31.95 -0.40 55.14
C LYS A 4 30.54 0.15 54.81
N LEU A 5 30.04 1.16 55.55
CA LEU A 5 28.76 1.76 55.31
C LEU A 5 28.80 2.78 54.10
N LEU A 6 29.96 3.40 53.90
CA LEU A 6 30.17 4.25 52.72
C LEU A 6 30.29 3.42 51.42
N SER A 7 30.90 2.23 51.53
CA SER A 7 31.05 1.28 50.41
C SER A 7 29.68 0.76 49.90
N GLY A 8 28.77 0.46 50.83
CA GLY A 8 27.40 0.03 50.43
C GLY A 8 26.63 1.10 49.69
N LYS A 9 26.61 2.33 50.22
CA LYS A 9 25.92 3.45 49.57
C LYS A 9 26.51 3.81 48.19
N VAL A 10 27.80 3.76 48.04
CA VAL A 10 28.48 3.97 46.74
C VAL A 10 28.08 2.88 45.74
N TYR A 11 28.02 1.64 46.19
CA TYR A 11 27.59 0.50 45.37
C TYR A 11 26.13 0.67 44.88
N ASP A 12 25.21 1.10 45.76
CA ASP A 12 23.82 1.36 45.42
C ASP A 12 23.70 2.49 44.39
N TYR A 13 24.45 3.56 44.53
CA TYR A 13 24.48 4.64 43.52
C TYR A 13 25.01 4.17 42.17
N VAL A 14 26.04 3.33 42.13
CA VAL A 14 26.59 2.78 40.89
C VAL A 14 25.55 1.91 40.18
N ILE A 15 24.81 1.06 40.93
CA ILE A 15 23.75 0.23 40.38
C ILE A 15 22.64 1.11 39.80
N ILE A 16 22.20 2.13 40.52
CA ILE A 16 21.14 3.06 40.04
C ILE A 16 21.59 3.74 38.75
N VAL A 17 22.82 4.25 38.70
CA VAL A 17 23.35 4.90 37.49
C VAL A 17 23.41 3.96 36.30
N LEU A 18 23.88 2.72 36.51
CA LEU A 18 23.93 1.70 35.46
C LEU A 18 22.54 1.31 34.99
N PHE A 19 21.58 1.21 35.90
CA PHE A 19 20.19 0.94 35.57
C PHE A 19 19.57 2.06 34.74
N LEU A 20 19.72 3.33 35.15
CA LEU A 20 19.25 4.50 34.42
C LEU A 20 19.90 4.60 33.04
N PHE A 21 21.20 4.32 32.95
CA PHE A 21 21.92 4.27 31.68
C PHE A 21 21.40 3.16 30.77
N SER A 22 21.11 1.97 31.31
CA SER A 22 20.54 0.87 30.53
C SER A 22 19.13 1.19 30.00
N VAL A 23 18.28 1.80 30.83
CA VAL A 23 16.93 2.25 30.43
C VAL A 23 17.01 3.33 29.35
N PHE A 24 17.91 4.30 29.53
CA PHE A 24 18.15 5.34 28.51
C PHE A 24 18.68 4.73 27.21
N PHE A 25 19.64 3.83 27.28
CA PHE A 25 20.22 3.17 26.11
C PHE A 25 19.17 2.35 25.35
N VAL A 26 18.39 1.51 26.06
CA VAL A 26 17.33 0.73 25.45
C VAL A 26 16.26 1.63 24.85
N GLY A 27 15.83 2.69 25.54
CA GLY A 27 14.81 3.61 25.02
C GLY A 27 15.29 4.42 23.80
N THR A 28 16.60 4.73 23.73
CA THR A 28 17.15 5.55 22.64
C THR A 28 17.52 4.71 21.40
N PHE A 29 18.16 3.56 21.62
CA PHE A 29 18.67 2.71 20.52
C PHE A 29 17.68 1.63 20.06
N PHE A 30 16.70 1.29 20.89
CA PHE A 30 15.64 0.33 20.57
C PHE A 30 14.26 0.94 20.81
N PRO A 31 13.89 1.99 20.06
CA PRO A 31 12.58 2.62 20.22
C PRO A 31 11.47 1.59 19.94
N ASN A 32 10.40 1.63 20.74
CA ASN A 32 9.24 0.78 20.52
C ASN A 32 8.52 1.14 19.21
N ASP A 33 7.63 0.27 18.74
CA ASP A 33 6.96 0.45 17.46
C ASP A 33 6.10 1.71 17.39
N LEU A 34 5.57 2.20 18.51
CA LEU A 34 4.84 3.46 18.59
C LEU A 34 5.74 4.67 18.33
N VAL A 35 6.95 4.69 18.91
CA VAL A 35 7.93 5.75 18.68
C VAL A 35 8.42 5.74 17.24
N LYS A 36 8.71 4.56 16.68
CA LYS A 36 9.09 4.42 15.27
C LYS A 36 8.02 4.94 14.32
N GLU A 37 6.75 4.61 14.60
CA GLU A 37 5.62 5.05 13.79
C GLU A 37 5.41 6.57 13.88
N ASN A 38 5.54 7.18 15.05
CA ASN A 38 5.45 8.62 15.22
C ASN A 38 6.59 9.36 14.50
N ILE A 39 7.84 8.89 14.64
CA ILE A 39 8.99 9.46 13.91
C ILE A 39 8.75 9.36 12.40
N ARG A 40 8.26 8.22 11.92
CA ARG A 40 7.94 8.02 10.52
C ARG A 40 6.87 9.03 10.05
N LYS A 41 5.78 9.21 10.79
CA LYS A 41 4.70 10.15 10.44
C LYS A 41 5.21 11.59 10.36
N GLU A 42 5.98 12.04 11.35
CA GLU A 42 6.56 13.39 11.35
C GLU A 42 7.56 13.55 10.21
N THR A 43 8.43 12.57 9.95
CA THR A 43 9.37 12.61 8.82
C THR A 43 8.64 12.71 7.48
N ILE A 44 7.58 11.92 7.28
CA ILE A 44 6.73 11.99 6.07
C ILE A 44 6.10 13.37 5.92
N LYS A 45 5.57 13.93 7.03
CA LYS A 45 4.97 15.26 7.04
C LYS A 45 5.97 16.34 6.62
N HIS A 46 7.19 16.28 7.16
CA HIS A 46 8.28 17.20 6.78
C HIS A 46 8.70 17.05 5.31
N ILE A 47 8.86 15.81 4.81
CA ILE A 47 9.20 15.55 3.41
C ILE A 47 8.12 16.09 2.48
N LYS A 48 6.84 15.91 2.82
CA LYS A 48 5.71 16.46 2.06
C LYS A 48 5.68 17.99 2.08
N ALA A 49 6.01 18.60 3.22
CA ALA A 49 6.05 20.06 3.37
C ALA A 49 7.17 20.71 2.55
N ILE A 50 8.30 20.04 2.33
CA ILE A 50 9.42 20.51 1.52
C ILE A 50 9.11 20.48 0.01
N GLY A 51 7.94 19.94 -0.40
CA GLY A 51 7.47 19.99 -1.81
C GLY A 51 8.21 19.06 -2.77
N SER A 52 9.05 18.15 -2.26
CA SER A 52 9.83 17.23 -3.10
C SER A 52 9.10 15.92 -3.43
N PHE A 53 7.89 15.72 -2.91
CA PHE A 53 7.10 14.51 -3.14
C PHE A 53 5.83 14.83 -3.93
N TYR A 54 5.97 14.87 -5.25
CA TYR A 54 4.82 14.96 -6.14
C TYR A 54 4.24 13.56 -6.41
N GLU A 55 2.92 13.50 -6.55
CA GLU A 55 2.26 12.28 -7.00
C GLU A 55 2.79 11.86 -8.37
N PRO A 56 3.33 10.62 -8.52
CA PRO A 56 3.90 10.19 -9.78
C PRO A 56 2.87 10.10 -10.90
N LYS A 57 3.22 10.62 -12.08
CA LYS A 57 2.41 10.45 -13.28
C LYS A 57 2.63 9.05 -13.85
N ILE A 58 1.55 8.33 -14.14
CA ILE A 58 1.63 7.03 -14.81
C ILE A 58 1.81 7.24 -16.31
N ASP A 59 2.92 6.70 -16.84
CA ASP A 59 3.26 6.72 -18.26
C ASP A 59 2.71 5.45 -18.94
N THR A 60 1.84 5.64 -19.91
CA THR A 60 1.18 4.56 -20.68
C THR A 60 1.73 4.42 -22.10
N SER A 61 2.88 5.01 -22.39
CA SER A 61 3.45 5.01 -23.75
C SER A 61 4.10 3.67 -24.14
N SER A 62 4.47 2.84 -23.14
CA SER A 62 4.89 1.45 -23.33
C SER A 62 4.61 0.61 -22.08
N SER A 63 4.59 -0.71 -22.25
CA SER A 63 4.40 -1.65 -21.13
C SER A 63 5.46 -1.46 -20.03
N ASP A 64 6.72 -1.26 -20.38
CA ASP A 64 7.81 -1.10 -19.42
C ASP A 64 7.69 0.23 -18.67
N LYS A 65 7.39 1.32 -19.37
CA LYS A 65 7.15 2.63 -18.74
C LYS A 65 5.92 2.62 -17.83
N PHE A 66 4.86 1.89 -18.21
CA PHE A 66 3.71 1.68 -17.34
C PHE A 66 4.12 0.99 -16.04
N ILE A 67 4.84 -0.14 -16.13
CA ILE A 67 5.31 -0.90 -14.97
C ILE A 67 6.19 -0.01 -14.07
N ASP A 68 7.17 0.68 -14.64
CA ASP A 68 8.08 1.53 -13.85
C ASP A 68 7.38 2.71 -13.19
N SER A 69 6.45 3.36 -13.88
CA SER A 69 5.68 4.44 -13.29
C SER A 69 4.69 3.94 -12.22
N MET A 70 4.10 2.77 -12.40
CA MET A 70 3.29 2.11 -11.38
C MET A 70 4.11 1.75 -10.13
N LYS A 71 5.36 1.27 -10.27
CA LYS A 71 6.27 1.03 -9.13
C LYS A 71 6.48 2.32 -8.33
N LYS A 72 6.75 3.44 -9.00
CA LYS A 72 6.90 4.76 -8.36
C LYS A 72 5.63 5.20 -7.64
N CYS A 73 4.46 5.03 -8.27
CA CYS A 73 3.17 5.36 -7.66
C CYS A 73 2.89 4.51 -6.41
N ILE A 74 3.11 3.20 -6.47
CA ILE A 74 2.89 2.31 -5.33
C ILE A 74 3.87 2.65 -4.19
N ALA A 75 5.14 2.93 -4.50
CA ALA A 75 6.11 3.40 -3.51
C ALA A 75 5.65 4.70 -2.83
N TYR A 76 5.15 5.67 -3.62
CA TYR A 76 4.57 6.91 -3.12
C TYR A 76 3.38 6.66 -2.18
N ILE A 77 2.46 5.76 -2.54
CA ILE A 77 1.30 5.42 -1.72
C ILE A 77 1.73 4.71 -0.42
N ASN A 78 2.71 3.81 -0.51
CA ASN A 78 3.20 3.02 0.62
C ASN A 78 3.89 3.87 1.70
N ILE A 79 4.30 5.11 1.41
CA ILE A 79 4.81 6.06 2.41
C ILE A 79 3.77 6.29 3.52
N ASP A 80 2.49 6.40 3.15
CA ASP A 80 1.38 6.68 4.07
C ASP A 80 0.82 5.42 4.75
N LEU A 81 1.24 4.21 4.33
CA LEU A 81 0.69 2.94 4.79
C LEU A 81 1.62 2.22 5.77
N ASN A 82 1.03 1.62 6.81
CA ASN A 82 1.75 0.70 7.67
C ASN A 82 2.17 -0.56 6.88
N LYS A 83 3.25 -1.24 7.31
CA LYS A 83 3.74 -2.46 6.63
C LYS A 83 2.66 -3.54 6.44
N GLN A 84 1.72 -3.63 7.37
CA GLN A 84 0.61 -4.59 7.33
C GLN A 84 -0.45 -4.21 6.28
N GLU A 85 -0.58 -2.92 5.94
CA GLU A 85 -1.52 -2.42 4.95
C GLU A 85 -0.95 -2.44 3.52
N GLN A 86 0.36 -2.54 3.40
CA GLN A 86 1.05 -2.59 2.11
C GLN A 86 0.74 -3.91 1.40
N ILE A 87 0.36 -3.79 0.13
CA ILE A 87 0.06 -4.90 -0.76
C ILE A 87 1.29 -5.14 -1.65
N PRO A 88 1.64 -6.39 -1.99
CA PRO A 88 2.75 -6.65 -2.90
C PRO A 88 2.63 -5.88 -4.21
N THR A 89 3.68 -5.12 -4.55
CA THR A 89 3.74 -4.28 -5.75
C THR A 89 3.41 -5.07 -7.01
N LEU A 90 3.94 -6.28 -7.10
CA LEU A 90 3.73 -7.20 -8.23
C LEU A 90 2.23 -7.54 -8.42
N LEU A 91 1.48 -7.76 -7.33
CA LEU A 91 0.05 -8.03 -7.39
C LEU A 91 -0.74 -6.82 -7.91
N ILE A 92 -0.47 -5.63 -7.36
CA ILE A 92 -1.17 -4.40 -7.78
C ILE A 92 -0.92 -4.11 -9.26
N ILE A 93 0.33 -4.25 -9.72
CA ILE A 93 0.66 -3.99 -11.13
C ILE A 93 0.01 -5.02 -12.04
N ALA A 94 0.04 -6.32 -11.68
CA ALA A 94 -0.63 -7.36 -12.46
C ALA A 94 -2.12 -7.09 -12.63
N GLN A 95 -2.81 -6.69 -11.55
CA GLN A 95 -4.22 -6.32 -11.61
C GLN A 95 -4.46 -5.06 -12.45
N ALA A 96 -3.63 -4.00 -12.27
CA ALA A 96 -3.75 -2.78 -13.08
C ALA A 96 -3.61 -3.07 -14.58
N ILE A 97 -2.72 -4.01 -14.96
CA ILE A 97 -2.53 -4.42 -16.35
C ILE A 97 -3.77 -5.16 -16.87
N VAL A 98 -4.26 -6.16 -16.13
CA VAL A 98 -5.43 -6.96 -16.54
C VAL A 98 -6.67 -6.09 -16.67
N GLU A 99 -6.91 -5.18 -15.72
CA GLU A 99 -8.10 -4.32 -15.69
C GLU A 99 -8.06 -3.17 -16.72
N SER A 100 -6.89 -2.67 -17.06
CA SER A 100 -6.77 -1.44 -17.86
C SER A 100 -5.97 -1.56 -19.14
N ASP A 101 -5.46 -2.75 -19.47
CA ASP A 101 -4.55 -2.97 -20.60
C ASP A 101 -3.40 -1.94 -20.58
N TYR A 102 -2.55 -2.01 -19.56
CA TYR A 102 -1.45 -1.06 -19.34
C TYR A 102 -1.89 0.41 -19.30
N GLY A 103 -3.10 0.68 -18.81
CA GLY A 103 -3.67 2.01 -18.73
C GLY A 103 -4.15 2.59 -20.07
N THR A 104 -4.33 1.76 -21.09
CA THR A 104 -4.77 2.18 -22.43
C THR A 104 -6.27 2.01 -22.66
N SER A 105 -6.99 1.29 -21.78
CA SER A 105 -8.44 1.11 -21.85
C SER A 105 -9.17 2.46 -21.86
N ARG A 106 -10.42 2.48 -22.38
CA ARG A 106 -11.24 3.70 -22.44
C ARG A 106 -11.38 4.36 -21.07
N PHE A 107 -11.71 3.60 -20.03
CA PHE A 107 -11.87 4.13 -18.68
C PHE A 107 -10.58 4.69 -18.10
N ALA A 108 -9.44 4.07 -18.43
CA ALA A 108 -8.14 4.57 -18.02
C ALA A 108 -7.73 5.86 -18.76
N LYS A 109 -8.14 6.00 -20.02
CA LYS A 109 -7.87 7.22 -20.83
C LYS A 109 -8.79 8.38 -20.46
N GLU A 110 -10.11 8.14 -20.39
CA GLU A 110 -11.11 9.17 -20.18
C GLU A 110 -11.25 9.58 -18.70
N GLY A 111 -11.04 8.64 -17.76
CA GLY A 111 -11.31 8.87 -16.34
C GLY A 111 -10.19 8.50 -15.39
N ASN A 112 -8.99 8.19 -15.89
CA ASN A 112 -7.85 7.73 -15.07
C ASN A 112 -8.18 6.49 -14.22
N ALA A 113 -9.18 5.70 -14.60
CA ALA A 113 -9.69 4.56 -13.85
C ALA A 113 -8.96 3.28 -14.26
N LEU A 114 -7.97 2.85 -13.47
CA LEU A 114 -7.19 1.64 -13.74
C LEU A 114 -7.90 0.36 -13.27
N PHE A 115 -8.80 0.43 -12.29
CA PHE A 115 -9.36 -0.75 -11.60
C PHE A 115 -10.87 -0.88 -11.70
N GLY A 116 -11.54 -0.16 -12.58
CA GLY A 116 -12.96 -0.33 -12.83
C GLY A 116 -13.90 -0.16 -11.62
N VAL A 117 -13.52 0.65 -10.63
CA VAL A 117 -14.30 0.86 -9.41
C VAL A 117 -15.67 1.46 -9.76
N ARG A 118 -16.74 0.81 -9.27
CA ARG A 118 -18.12 1.26 -9.50
C ARG A 118 -18.56 2.29 -8.48
N VAL A 119 -19.33 3.28 -8.96
CA VAL A 119 -20.01 4.27 -8.12
C VAL A 119 -21.46 4.44 -8.57
N TRP A 120 -22.35 4.74 -7.62
CA TRP A 120 -23.79 4.97 -7.88
C TRP A 120 -24.15 6.45 -7.96
N SER A 121 -23.16 7.31 -7.96
CA SER A 121 -23.32 8.74 -8.17
C SER A 121 -23.37 9.09 -9.66
N LYS A 122 -23.87 10.28 -10.00
CA LYS A 122 -23.88 10.78 -11.37
C LYS A 122 -22.47 11.08 -11.93
N ASN A 123 -21.46 11.17 -11.04
CA ASN A 123 -20.08 11.45 -11.41
C ASN A 123 -19.34 10.13 -11.75
N GLY A 124 -19.09 9.91 -13.05
CA GLY A 124 -18.40 8.72 -13.54
C GLY A 124 -18.68 8.47 -15.01
N ILE A 125 -18.00 7.51 -15.59
CA ILE A 125 -18.11 7.12 -17.00
C ILE A 125 -19.09 5.95 -17.14
N LEU A 126 -20.03 6.08 -18.05
CA LEU A 126 -20.97 5.01 -18.39
C LEU A 126 -20.28 3.89 -19.22
N PRO A 127 -20.55 2.61 -18.94
CA PRO A 127 -20.21 1.52 -19.86
C PRO A 127 -20.87 1.71 -21.24
N LEU A 128 -20.18 1.32 -22.32
CA LEU A 128 -20.70 1.53 -23.70
C LEU A 128 -21.96 0.69 -24.01
N LYS A 129 -22.06 -0.50 -23.40
CA LYS A 129 -23.22 -1.39 -23.57
C LYS A 129 -23.98 -1.44 -22.24
N GLN A 130 -24.63 -0.33 -21.91
CA GLN A 130 -25.41 -0.29 -20.70
C GLN A 130 -26.85 -0.66 -20.97
N ASP A 131 -27.34 -1.69 -20.29
CA ASP A 131 -28.75 -1.95 -20.14
C ASP A 131 -29.38 -0.78 -19.33
N ALA A 132 -30.58 -0.33 -19.68
CA ALA A 132 -31.28 0.75 -18.98
C ALA A 132 -31.47 0.49 -17.46
N SER A 133 -31.35 -0.76 -17.03
CA SER A 133 -31.39 -1.18 -15.61
C SER A 133 -30.13 -0.86 -14.82
N ILE A 134 -28.99 -0.54 -15.46
CA ILE A 134 -27.72 -0.31 -14.79
C ILE A 134 -27.66 1.13 -14.25
N ASN A 135 -27.60 1.26 -12.93
CA ASN A 135 -27.58 2.54 -12.21
C ASN A 135 -26.18 2.91 -11.65
N TRP A 136 -25.12 2.21 -12.07
CA TRP A 136 -23.75 2.50 -11.66
C TRP A 136 -22.90 3.03 -12.81
N ARG A 137 -21.79 3.69 -12.45
CA ARG A 137 -20.79 4.26 -13.37
C ARG A 137 -19.40 3.83 -12.92
N ILE A 138 -18.41 3.91 -13.80
CA ILE A 138 -17.01 3.76 -13.41
C ILE A 138 -16.52 5.09 -12.83
N LYS A 139 -15.98 5.03 -11.60
CA LYS A 139 -15.42 6.16 -10.87
C LYS A 139 -14.26 6.80 -11.63
N THR A 140 -14.25 8.12 -11.73
CA THR A 140 -13.16 8.89 -12.33
C THR A 140 -12.24 9.47 -11.27
N TYR A 141 -11.00 9.73 -11.67
CA TYR A 141 -9.95 10.21 -10.76
C TYR A 141 -9.17 11.35 -11.42
N HIS A 142 -8.55 12.21 -10.61
CA HIS A 142 -7.67 13.27 -11.11
C HIS A 142 -6.39 12.71 -11.74
N SER A 143 -5.97 11.50 -11.33
CA SER A 143 -4.81 10.78 -11.88
C SER A 143 -4.98 9.28 -11.81
N LYS A 144 -4.19 8.53 -12.59
CA LYS A 144 -4.12 7.06 -12.51
C LYS A 144 -3.51 6.59 -11.17
N CYS A 145 -2.61 7.37 -10.57
CA CYS A 145 -2.07 7.06 -9.26
C CYS A 145 -3.12 7.21 -8.15
N ALA A 146 -4.00 8.21 -8.25
CA ALA A 146 -5.16 8.35 -7.36
C ALA A 146 -6.13 7.16 -7.46
N SER A 147 -6.35 6.62 -8.66
CA SER A 147 -7.10 5.37 -8.85
C SER A 147 -6.44 4.20 -8.13
N THR A 148 -5.12 4.08 -8.22
CA THR A 148 -4.35 3.04 -7.52
C THR A 148 -4.48 3.19 -5.99
N LYS A 149 -4.40 4.42 -5.48
CA LYS A 149 -4.57 4.70 -4.05
C LYS A 149 -5.96 4.30 -3.55
N ASP A 150 -7.01 4.63 -4.29
CA ASP A 150 -8.39 4.25 -3.95
C ASP A 150 -8.58 2.73 -3.97
N TYR A 151 -8.02 2.04 -4.95
CA TYR A 151 -8.05 0.58 -5.03
C TYR A 151 -7.38 -0.09 -3.82
N ILE A 152 -6.17 0.36 -3.44
CA ILE A 152 -5.49 -0.13 -2.24
C ILE A 152 -6.33 0.13 -0.99
N LYS A 153 -6.98 1.29 -0.89
CA LYS A 153 -7.90 1.63 0.20
C LYS A 153 -9.11 0.68 0.24
N ILE A 154 -9.67 0.32 -0.91
CA ILE A 154 -10.78 -0.64 -0.99
C ILE A 154 -10.34 -2.01 -0.46
N LEU A 155 -9.20 -2.54 -0.88
CA LEU A 155 -8.70 -3.82 -0.37
C LEU A 155 -8.40 -3.79 1.13
N ASN A 156 -7.99 -2.65 1.66
CA ASN A 156 -7.70 -2.48 3.08
C ASN A 156 -8.95 -2.34 3.95
N ASN A 157 -10.03 -1.74 3.46
CA ASN A 157 -11.14 -1.32 4.30
C ASN A 157 -12.47 -2.03 4.02
N ASN A 158 -12.69 -2.53 2.79
CA ASN A 158 -13.95 -3.17 2.45
C ASN A 158 -14.03 -4.57 3.07
N HIS A 159 -15.16 -4.89 3.70
CA HIS A 159 -15.39 -6.18 4.38
C HIS A 159 -15.29 -7.40 3.46
N HIS A 160 -15.62 -7.27 2.18
CA HIS A 160 -15.49 -8.35 1.19
C HIS A 160 -14.05 -8.86 1.02
N TYR A 161 -13.05 -8.09 1.42
CA TYR A 161 -11.63 -8.45 1.34
C TYR A 161 -11.01 -8.83 2.70
N SER A 162 -11.82 -9.25 3.67
CA SER A 162 -11.34 -9.69 4.99
C SER A 162 -10.40 -10.90 4.89
N GLU A 163 -10.72 -11.89 4.05
CA GLU A 163 -9.87 -13.05 3.80
C GLU A 163 -8.52 -12.64 3.21
N PHE A 164 -8.53 -11.76 2.21
CA PHE A 164 -7.31 -11.17 1.63
C PHE A 164 -6.43 -10.52 2.71
N ARG A 165 -7.02 -9.71 3.60
CA ARG A 165 -6.28 -9.06 4.68
C ARG A 165 -5.70 -10.05 5.68
N ASN A 166 -6.47 -11.05 6.08
CA ASN A 166 -6.03 -12.10 7.00
C ASN A 166 -4.87 -12.91 6.42
N LEU A 167 -4.94 -13.28 5.15
CA LEU A 167 -3.87 -13.99 4.48
C LEU A 167 -2.62 -13.10 4.33
N ARG A 168 -2.79 -11.81 3.99
CA ARG A 168 -1.68 -10.86 3.83
C ARG A 168 -0.86 -10.64 5.11
N GLN A 169 -1.43 -10.86 6.29
CA GLN A 169 -0.68 -10.83 7.55
C GLN A 169 0.32 -12.00 7.67
N ARG A 170 0.04 -13.11 6.98
CA ARG A 170 0.83 -14.35 7.06
C ARG A 170 1.79 -14.53 5.89
N THR A 171 1.48 -13.94 4.74
CA THR A 171 2.30 -14.06 3.53
C THR A 171 2.30 -12.78 2.72
N LYS A 172 3.39 -12.55 1.98
CA LYS A 172 3.49 -11.51 0.95
C LYS A 172 3.60 -12.12 -0.46
N ASP A 173 3.31 -13.41 -0.60
CA ASP A 173 3.27 -14.09 -1.89
C ASP A 173 2.10 -13.55 -2.73
N PRO A 174 2.37 -12.89 -3.87
CA PRO A 174 1.35 -12.26 -4.68
C PRO A 174 0.39 -13.28 -5.32
N ILE A 175 0.85 -14.51 -5.60
CA ILE A 175 0.02 -15.57 -6.19
C ILE A 175 -1.00 -16.05 -5.18
N LYS A 176 -0.56 -16.40 -3.95
CA LYS A 176 -1.47 -16.80 -2.88
C LYS A 176 -2.50 -15.73 -2.56
N LEU A 177 -2.07 -14.46 -2.53
CA LEU A 177 -2.98 -13.34 -2.29
C LEU A 177 -3.98 -13.16 -3.45
N ALA A 178 -3.58 -13.39 -4.71
CA ALA A 178 -4.49 -13.32 -5.86
C ALA A 178 -5.66 -14.32 -5.75
N GLU A 179 -5.44 -15.48 -5.11
CA GLU A 179 -6.46 -16.50 -4.92
C GLU A 179 -7.64 -16.03 -4.06
N THR A 180 -7.42 -15.09 -3.15
CA THR A 180 -8.46 -14.52 -2.27
C THR A 180 -9.22 -13.34 -2.89
N LEU A 181 -8.89 -12.94 -4.13
CA LEU A 181 -9.53 -11.84 -4.83
C LEU A 181 -10.70 -12.27 -5.72
N GLY A 182 -11.25 -13.46 -5.51
CA GLY A 182 -12.38 -13.97 -6.28
C GLY A 182 -13.63 -13.08 -6.28
N ASN A 183 -13.82 -12.28 -5.24
CA ASN A 183 -14.93 -11.33 -5.14
C ASN A 183 -14.72 -10.04 -5.96
N TYR A 184 -13.54 -9.85 -6.56
CA TYR A 184 -13.24 -8.65 -7.34
C TYR A 184 -13.89 -8.69 -8.74
N SER A 185 -13.93 -9.86 -9.34
CA SER A 185 -14.50 -10.07 -10.68
C SER A 185 -15.50 -11.23 -10.69
N THR A 186 -16.54 -11.08 -11.48
CA THR A 186 -17.50 -12.18 -11.77
C THR A 186 -16.96 -13.22 -12.73
N SER A 187 -15.79 -12.96 -13.35
CA SER A 187 -15.14 -13.91 -14.27
C SER A 187 -14.48 -15.05 -13.51
N GLN A 188 -14.81 -16.28 -13.88
CA GLN A 188 -14.16 -17.49 -13.33
C GLN A 188 -12.68 -17.59 -13.72
N THR A 189 -12.27 -16.95 -14.82
CA THR A 189 -10.89 -16.95 -15.33
C THR A 189 -10.03 -15.85 -14.71
N TYR A 190 -10.62 -14.89 -14.00
CA TYR A 190 -9.92 -13.72 -13.47
C TYR A 190 -8.64 -14.05 -12.68
N ARG A 191 -8.74 -15.02 -11.75
CA ARG A 191 -7.58 -15.45 -10.95
C ARG A 191 -6.46 -16.02 -11.82
N ILE A 192 -6.82 -16.81 -12.82
CA ILE A 192 -5.86 -17.41 -13.77
C ILE A 192 -5.14 -16.30 -14.55
N GLU A 193 -5.87 -15.27 -14.97
CA GLU A 193 -5.32 -14.13 -15.70
C GLU A 193 -4.34 -13.32 -14.84
N ILE A 194 -4.70 -13.07 -13.57
CA ILE A 194 -3.81 -12.38 -12.62
C ILE A 194 -2.53 -13.20 -12.38
N VAL A 195 -2.64 -14.51 -12.09
CA VAL A 195 -1.47 -15.37 -11.87
C VAL A 195 -0.58 -15.43 -13.12
N ARG A 196 -1.19 -15.54 -14.30
CA ARG A 196 -0.43 -15.49 -15.58
C ARG A 196 0.30 -14.16 -15.75
N MET A 197 -0.37 -13.04 -15.42
CA MET A 197 0.26 -11.73 -15.51
C MET A 197 1.38 -11.55 -14.48
N ILE A 198 1.20 -12.01 -13.23
CA ILE A 198 2.26 -12.04 -12.21
C ILE A 198 3.51 -12.74 -12.75
N ASN A 199 3.34 -13.96 -13.30
CA ASN A 199 4.45 -14.73 -13.85
C ASN A 199 5.13 -14.05 -15.06
N LYS A 200 4.35 -13.33 -15.87
CA LYS A 200 4.87 -12.59 -17.04
C LYS A 200 5.74 -11.40 -16.66
N ILE A 201 5.42 -10.72 -15.55
CA ILE A 201 6.10 -9.45 -15.20
C ILE A 201 7.02 -9.54 -13.97
N LYS A 202 7.12 -10.71 -13.29
CA LYS A 202 7.91 -10.87 -12.06
C LYS A 202 9.38 -10.45 -12.19
N ASP A 203 9.98 -10.68 -13.36
CA ASP A 203 11.39 -10.36 -13.61
C ASP A 203 11.61 -8.86 -13.94
N LYS A 204 10.53 -8.08 -14.05
CA LYS A 204 10.56 -6.63 -14.28
C LYS A 204 10.37 -5.80 -13.00
N ILE A 205 10.08 -6.43 -11.85
CA ILE A 205 9.78 -5.80 -10.57
C ILE A 205 10.78 -6.20 -9.50
#